data_66def5c79030661fd002b5a15e444e79
#
_entry.id   66def5c79030661fd002b5a15e444e79
#
_cell.length_a   1.000
_cell.length_b   1.000
_cell.length_c   1.000
_cell.angle_alpha   90.00
_cell.angle_beta   90.00
_cell.angle_gamma   90.00
#
_symmetry.space_group_name_H-M   'P 1'
#
loop_
_entity.id
_entity.type
_entity.pdbx_description
1 polymer ?
#
loop_
_entity_poly.entity_id
_entity_poly.type
_entity_poly.pdbx_seq_one_letter_code
_entity_poly.pdbx_strand_id
1 'polypeptide(L)'
;MQLTAAALAAIRTGVSGSVAFEAVDPPLRPGVQALGFQVLRWLGRAEALRRQLAKRTPPPAADALLCTALALAWDAGSSPYEPFTLVDQAVEAAKRNPGTRAQASFINACLRRFLRERDELVAATEREPVAQWNHPRWWIERLRREHPREWQRVLAADNTQAPMTLRVNRRKTDVASFRRALEAANLLAVPVGASGLQLTRARPIQQLPGFLEGEFSVQDAAAQLAAPLLLDGLRARGPSPMRVLDACAAPGGKTAHLLEFAPPGAIEVTALEVDALRSRRIDENLSRLEVSAKVVVADASRPAQWWDGVPFDAILLDAPCTASGIVRRHPDVRWLRRESDIEQLALQQAMLLASLWPLVRPGGRLLYCTCSVFMEEGAHQIEAFLAHNTDARLLPSPGHLLPQSGVNARGVPDNPLGDHDGFFYALLEKL
;
A
#
# COMPACT_ATOMS: atom_id res chain seq x y z
N MET A 1 18.41 9.14 13.35
CA MET A 1 18.77 10.22 12.41
C MET A 1 19.72 9.73 11.30
N GLN A 2 20.95 9.28 11.61
CA GLN A 2 21.93 8.83 10.59
C GLN A 2 21.40 7.71 9.68
N LEU A 3 20.85 6.64 10.26
CA LEU A 3 20.32 5.50 9.49
C LEU A 3 19.10 5.89 8.64
N THR A 4 18.25 6.78 9.14
CA THR A 4 17.11 7.32 8.38
C THR A 4 17.58 8.13 7.18
N ALA A 5 18.61 8.96 7.35
CA ALA A 5 19.21 9.73 6.25
C ALA A 5 19.90 8.82 5.22
N ALA A 6 20.55 7.73 5.66
CA ALA A 6 21.14 6.74 4.77
C ALA A 6 20.06 6.01 3.94
N ALA A 7 18.94 5.63 4.57
CA ALA A 7 17.80 5.04 3.87
C ALA A 7 17.19 6.03 2.84
N LEU A 8 17.02 7.31 3.21
CA LEU A 8 16.59 8.34 2.26
C LEU A 8 17.55 8.49 1.08
N ALA A 9 18.86 8.48 1.34
CA ALA A 9 19.86 8.55 0.27
C ALA A 9 19.76 7.36 -0.69
N ALA A 10 19.57 6.14 -0.18
CA ALA A 10 19.37 4.92 -0.98
C ALA A 10 18.07 4.99 -1.80
N ILE A 11 16.97 5.45 -1.20
CA ILE A 11 15.69 5.61 -1.91
C ILE A 11 15.82 6.61 -3.07
N ARG A 12 16.53 7.70 -2.86
CA ARG A 12 16.80 8.69 -3.93
C ARG A 12 17.64 8.15 -5.10
N THR A 13 18.36 7.03 -4.90
CA THR A 13 19.05 6.33 -6.01
C THR A 13 18.22 5.22 -6.66
N GLY A 14 16.94 5.07 -6.28
CA GLY A 14 16.00 4.12 -6.87
C GLY A 14 15.81 2.83 -6.07
N VAL A 15 16.44 2.69 -4.89
CA VAL A 15 16.21 1.54 -3.99
C VAL A 15 14.82 1.66 -3.36
N SER A 16 14.06 0.57 -3.34
CA SER A 16 12.75 0.60 -2.66
C SER A 16 12.87 0.80 -1.15
N GLY A 17 11.88 1.45 -0.54
CA GLY A 17 11.86 1.65 0.90
C GLY A 17 11.96 0.34 1.69
N SER A 18 11.31 -0.73 1.22
CA SER A 18 11.41 -2.06 1.83
C SER A 18 12.86 -2.52 1.94
N VAL A 19 13.60 -2.50 0.83
CA VAL A 19 15.02 -2.92 0.79
C VAL A 19 15.89 -1.97 1.63
N ALA A 20 15.67 -0.66 1.54
CA ALA A 20 16.45 0.32 2.29
C ALA A 20 16.28 0.16 3.81
N PHE A 21 15.09 -0.20 4.29
CA PHE A 21 14.83 -0.42 5.72
C PHE A 21 15.22 -1.83 6.17
N GLU A 22 15.14 -2.86 5.32
CA GLU A 22 15.62 -4.21 5.64
C GLU A 22 17.13 -4.27 5.88
N ALA A 23 17.88 -3.37 5.28
CA ALA A 23 19.33 -3.24 5.51
C ALA A 23 19.70 -2.69 6.91
N VAL A 24 18.73 -2.20 7.69
CA VAL A 24 18.94 -1.69 9.05
C VAL A 24 18.88 -2.85 10.05
N ASP A 25 19.75 -2.81 11.06
CA ASP A 25 19.77 -3.79 12.15
C ASP A 25 18.37 -4.01 12.74
N PRO A 26 17.92 -5.27 12.92
CA PRO A 26 16.56 -5.59 13.33
C PRO A 26 16.05 -4.83 14.55
N PRO A 27 16.82 -4.63 15.65
CA PRO A 27 16.36 -3.87 16.82
C PRO A 27 16.08 -2.39 16.53
N LEU A 28 16.77 -1.78 15.56
CA LEU A 28 16.64 -0.36 15.20
C LEU A 28 15.63 -0.11 14.08
N ARG A 29 15.34 -1.17 13.30
CA ARG A 29 14.51 -1.10 12.09
C ARG A 29 13.15 -0.44 12.30
N PRO A 30 12.35 -0.80 13.33
CA PRO A 30 11.03 -0.19 13.53
C PRO A 30 11.10 1.33 13.71
N GLY A 31 12.05 1.83 14.51
CA GLY A 31 12.23 3.26 14.73
C GLY A 31 12.72 4.00 13.49
N VAL A 32 13.68 3.41 12.76
CA VAL A 32 14.22 3.99 11.51
C VAL A 32 13.14 4.03 10.43
N GLN A 33 12.32 2.98 10.31
CA GLN A 33 11.22 2.91 9.36
C GLN A 33 10.12 3.94 9.69
N ALA A 34 9.75 4.08 10.96
CA ALA A 34 8.76 5.07 11.38
C ALA A 34 9.19 6.50 11.04
N LEU A 35 10.44 6.86 11.38
CA LEU A 35 11.02 8.16 11.01
C LEU A 35 11.15 8.30 9.49
N GLY A 36 11.59 7.25 8.78
CA GLY A 36 11.73 7.25 7.33
C GLY A 36 10.40 7.48 6.62
N PHE A 37 9.33 6.87 7.08
CA PHE A 37 7.99 7.10 6.53
C PHE A 37 7.52 8.54 6.76
N GLN A 38 7.78 9.12 7.93
CA GLN A 38 7.49 10.53 8.18
C GLN A 38 8.30 11.44 7.26
N VAL A 39 9.59 11.18 7.11
CA VAL A 39 10.47 11.94 6.19
C VAL A 39 9.96 11.86 4.75
N LEU A 40 9.60 10.68 4.26
CA LEU A 40 9.12 10.49 2.90
C LEU A 40 7.77 11.17 2.65
N ARG A 41 6.89 11.24 3.66
CA ARG A 41 5.63 12.00 3.55
C ARG A 41 5.85 13.50 3.38
N TRP A 42 6.91 14.04 3.97
CA TRP A 42 7.18 15.48 3.96
C TRP A 42 8.42 15.87 3.15
N LEU A 43 8.90 14.96 2.28
CA LEU A 43 10.13 15.16 1.52
C LEU A 43 10.05 16.35 0.56
N GLY A 44 8.92 16.54 -0.11
CA GLY A 44 8.74 17.70 -1.02
C GLY A 44 8.87 19.04 -0.28
N ARG A 45 8.29 19.13 0.92
CA ARG A 45 8.42 20.30 1.81
C ARG A 45 9.86 20.49 2.28
N ALA A 46 10.49 19.41 2.73
CA ALA A 46 11.87 19.45 3.21
C ALA A 46 12.85 19.91 2.11
N GLU A 47 12.66 19.46 0.90
CA GLU A 47 13.48 19.88 -0.25
C GLU A 47 13.27 21.34 -0.63
N ALA A 48 12.04 21.85 -0.54
CA ALA A 48 11.76 23.27 -0.73
C ALA A 48 12.43 24.14 0.34
N LEU A 49 12.30 23.76 1.61
CA LEU A 49 12.99 24.42 2.71
C LEU A 49 14.52 24.39 2.55
N ARG A 50 15.07 23.25 2.15
CA ARG A 50 16.50 23.10 1.88
C ARG A 50 16.95 24.08 0.77
N ARG A 51 16.18 24.26 -0.31
CA ARG A 51 16.50 25.24 -1.38
C ARG A 51 16.55 26.69 -0.87
N GLN A 52 15.70 27.05 0.08
CA GLN A 52 15.70 28.39 0.69
C GLN A 52 16.87 28.59 1.66
N LEU A 53 17.29 27.53 2.36
CA LEU A 53 18.38 27.58 3.35
C LEU A 53 19.77 27.45 2.72
N ALA A 54 19.87 26.75 1.59
CA ALA A 54 21.13 26.47 0.91
C ALA A 54 21.06 26.88 -0.58
N LYS A 55 21.83 27.90 -0.95
CA LYS A 55 21.93 28.37 -2.35
C LYS A 55 22.45 27.31 -3.31
N ARG A 56 23.29 26.38 -2.84
CA ARG A 56 23.83 25.24 -3.60
C ARG A 56 23.42 23.96 -2.92
N THR A 57 23.07 22.95 -3.72
CA THR A 57 22.77 21.62 -3.20
C THR A 57 24.00 21.02 -2.50
N PRO A 58 23.88 20.61 -1.24
CA PRO A 58 24.96 19.91 -0.53
C PRO A 58 25.31 18.58 -1.20
N PRO A 59 26.46 17.97 -0.84
CA PRO A 59 26.74 16.58 -1.23
C PRO A 59 25.61 15.63 -0.84
N PRO A 60 25.33 14.56 -1.62
CA PRO A 60 24.12 13.75 -1.48
C PRO A 60 23.82 13.25 -0.06
N ALA A 61 24.84 12.78 0.67
CA ALA A 61 24.66 12.30 2.04
C ALA A 61 24.32 13.43 3.01
N ALA A 62 24.92 14.62 2.85
CA ALA A 62 24.62 15.80 3.66
C ALA A 62 23.25 16.38 3.33
N ASP A 63 22.88 16.38 2.05
CA ASP A 63 21.54 16.79 1.60
C ASP A 63 20.46 15.88 2.15
N ALA A 64 20.66 14.55 2.11
CA ALA A 64 19.74 13.60 2.70
C ALA A 64 19.57 13.80 4.20
N LEU A 65 20.67 14.05 4.93
CA LEU A 65 20.62 14.31 6.37
C LEU A 65 19.90 15.63 6.70
N LEU A 66 20.17 16.68 5.95
CA LEU A 66 19.51 17.98 6.13
C LEU A 66 18.01 17.87 5.81
N CYS A 67 17.63 17.24 4.69
CA CYS A 67 16.23 17.02 4.34
C CYS A 67 15.52 16.12 5.37
N THR A 68 16.19 15.09 5.90
CA THR A 68 15.66 14.26 7.00
C THR A 68 15.32 15.12 8.22
N ALA A 69 16.24 15.99 8.65
CA ALA A 69 16.01 16.85 9.80
C ALA A 69 14.88 17.87 9.52
N LEU A 70 14.86 18.49 8.34
CA LEU A 70 13.81 19.46 7.96
C LEU A 70 12.43 18.81 7.87
N ALA A 71 12.33 17.58 7.31
CA ALA A 71 11.08 16.84 7.25
C ALA A 71 10.51 16.49 8.63
N LEU A 72 11.36 16.31 9.63
CA LEU A 72 10.94 16.03 11.01
C LEU A 72 10.67 17.30 11.83
N ALA A 73 11.16 18.45 11.38
CA ALA A 73 11.11 19.72 12.12
C ALA A 73 10.10 20.74 11.56
N TRP A 74 9.62 20.59 10.32
CA TRP A 74 8.87 21.63 9.63
C TRP A 74 7.57 22.00 10.34
N ASP A 75 6.89 21.04 10.93
CA ASP A 75 5.68 21.22 11.71
C ASP A 75 5.96 20.90 13.18
N ALA A 76 5.83 21.92 14.03
CA ALA A 76 6.10 21.78 15.46
C ALA A 76 5.12 20.82 16.15
N GLY A 77 3.87 20.76 15.67
CA GLY A 77 2.82 19.91 16.28
C GLY A 77 2.99 18.41 15.99
N SER A 78 3.67 18.05 14.89
CA SER A 78 3.90 16.66 14.51
C SER A 78 5.36 16.21 14.67
N SER A 79 6.25 17.07 15.15
CA SER A 79 7.65 16.73 15.35
C SER A 79 7.80 15.64 16.43
N PRO A 80 8.53 14.54 16.14
CA PRO A 80 8.75 13.48 17.13
C PRO A 80 9.80 13.86 18.20
N TYR A 81 10.46 15.00 18.05
CA TYR A 81 11.53 15.48 18.93
C TYR A 81 11.37 16.97 19.21
N GLU A 82 11.82 17.38 20.41
CA GLU A 82 12.01 18.78 20.71
C GLU A 82 13.01 19.42 19.72
N PRO A 83 12.78 20.68 19.27
CA PRO A 83 13.59 21.31 18.24
C PRO A 83 15.09 21.29 18.51
N PHE A 84 15.49 21.51 19.77
CA PHE A 84 16.90 21.51 20.17
C PHE A 84 17.52 20.12 20.06
N THR A 85 16.81 19.09 20.52
CA THR A 85 17.24 17.70 20.44
C THR A 85 17.39 17.27 18.97
N LEU A 86 16.47 17.68 18.10
CA LEU A 86 16.54 17.36 16.68
C LEU A 86 17.78 17.93 16.01
N VAL A 87 18.10 19.21 16.28
CA VAL A 87 19.32 19.87 15.75
C VAL A 87 20.56 19.18 16.26
N ASP A 88 20.64 18.91 17.57
CA ASP A 88 21.79 18.23 18.18
C ASP A 88 22.01 16.84 17.54
N GLN A 89 20.96 16.04 17.43
CA GLN A 89 21.03 14.71 16.82
C GLN A 89 21.40 14.74 15.33
N ALA A 90 21.00 15.76 14.58
CA ALA A 90 21.39 15.92 13.20
C ALA A 90 22.88 16.29 13.07
N VAL A 91 23.36 17.20 13.92
CA VAL A 91 24.77 17.63 13.93
C VAL A 91 25.70 16.48 14.40
N GLU A 92 25.31 15.74 15.43
CA GLU A 92 26.07 14.57 15.88
C GLU A 92 26.08 13.45 14.83
N ALA A 93 24.98 13.22 14.14
CA ALA A 93 24.94 12.29 13.00
C ALA A 93 25.91 12.74 11.90
N ALA A 94 25.96 14.03 11.58
CA ALA A 94 26.88 14.59 10.61
C ALA A 94 28.35 14.39 11.00
N LYS A 95 28.69 14.66 12.27
CA LYS A 95 30.08 14.51 12.78
C LYS A 95 30.56 13.07 12.77
N ARG A 96 29.69 12.11 13.09
CA ARG A 96 30.02 10.66 13.16
C ARG A 96 30.24 10.01 11.80
N ASN A 97 29.61 10.53 10.74
CA ASN A 97 29.74 9.97 9.41
C ASN A 97 30.84 10.69 8.61
N PRO A 98 31.91 9.99 8.17
CA PRO A 98 32.98 10.59 7.37
C PRO A 98 32.48 11.33 6.13
N GLY A 99 31.43 10.85 5.47
CA GLY A 99 30.83 11.44 4.27
C GLY A 99 30.08 12.76 4.52
N THR A 100 29.77 13.12 5.79
CA THR A 100 29.03 14.33 6.14
C THR A 100 29.76 15.21 7.16
N ARG A 101 30.87 14.74 7.74
CA ARG A 101 31.60 15.43 8.81
C ARG A 101 32.01 16.85 8.42
N ALA A 102 32.51 17.06 7.23
CA ALA A 102 32.88 18.37 6.72
C ALA A 102 31.70 19.36 6.61
N GLN A 103 30.45 18.84 6.57
CA GLN A 103 29.23 19.62 6.45
C GLN A 103 28.49 19.85 7.79
N ALA A 104 29.02 19.36 8.91
CA ALA A 104 28.36 19.44 10.22
C ALA A 104 28.03 20.89 10.63
N SER A 105 28.98 21.82 10.47
CA SER A 105 28.76 23.24 10.78
C SER A 105 27.73 23.88 9.85
N PHE A 106 27.73 23.51 8.57
CA PHE A 106 26.75 23.98 7.59
C PHE A 106 25.33 23.48 7.95
N ILE A 107 25.17 22.19 8.26
CA ILE A 107 23.89 21.60 8.68
C ILE A 107 23.38 22.30 9.95
N ASN A 108 24.24 22.52 10.93
CA ASN A 108 23.89 23.25 12.14
C ASN A 108 23.38 24.68 11.83
N ALA A 109 24.10 25.41 10.98
CA ALA A 109 23.71 26.77 10.59
C ALA A 109 22.34 26.79 9.87
N CYS A 110 22.09 25.87 8.93
CA CYS A 110 20.81 25.74 8.24
C CYS A 110 19.68 25.45 9.23
N LEU A 111 19.84 24.48 10.11
CA LEU A 111 18.78 24.08 11.04
C LEU A 111 18.51 25.17 12.09
N ARG A 112 19.53 25.85 12.60
CA ARG A 112 19.33 27.00 13.51
C ARG A 112 18.63 28.17 12.82
N ARG A 113 18.98 28.46 11.57
CA ARG A 113 18.28 29.47 10.77
C ARG A 113 16.82 29.05 10.54
N PHE A 114 16.57 27.80 10.19
CA PHE A 114 15.22 27.27 10.03
C PHE A 114 14.39 27.45 11.30
N LEU A 115 14.91 27.08 12.48
CA LEU A 115 14.16 27.22 13.74
C LEU A 115 13.82 28.67 14.08
N ARG A 116 14.69 29.60 13.71
CA ARG A 116 14.52 31.05 13.96
C ARG A 116 13.50 31.69 13.00
N GLU A 117 13.49 31.24 11.74
CA GLU A 117 12.70 31.81 10.62
C GLU A 117 11.61 30.83 10.13
N ARG A 118 11.20 29.86 10.97
CA ARG A 118 10.33 28.72 10.58
C ARG A 118 9.07 29.17 9.84
N ASP A 119 8.29 30.04 10.46
CA ASP A 119 6.96 30.38 9.94
C ASP A 119 7.04 31.06 8.58
N GLU A 120 8.01 31.95 8.38
CA GLU A 120 8.26 32.62 7.11
C GLU A 120 8.72 31.62 6.04
N LEU A 121 9.71 30.78 6.36
CA LEU A 121 10.26 29.78 5.46
C LEU A 121 9.19 28.74 5.05
N VAL A 122 8.38 28.28 5.99
CA VAL A 122 7.29 27.32 5.71
C VAL A 122 6.22 27.99 4.85
N ALA A 123 5.77 29.20 5.17
CA ALA A 123 4.79 29.94 4.38
C ALA A 123 5.26 30.16 2.93
N ALA A 124 6.53 30.43 2.72
CA ALA A 124 7.09 30.57 1.38
C ALA A 124 6.99 29.28 0.54
N THR A 125 7.05 28.08 1.18
CA THR A 125 6.91 26.79 0.47
C THR A 125 5.48 26.47 0.04
N GLU A 126 4.46 27.10 0.62
CA GLU A 126 3.05 26.87 0.26
C GLU A 126 2.73 27.22 -1.20
N ARG A 127 3.55 28.04 -1.83
CA ARG A 127 3.41 28.43 -3.25
C ARG A 127 3.95 27.39 -4.24
N GLU A 128 4.68 26.39 -3.74
CA GLU A 128 5.26 25.32 -4.54
C GLU A 128 4.38 24.06 -4.45
N PRO A 129 3.70 23.62 -5.54
CA PRO A 129 2.78 22.47 -5.47
C PRO A 129 3.43 21.19 -4.91
N VAL A 130 4.69 20.90 -5.27
CA VAL A 130 5.41 19.73 -4.77
C VAL A 130 5.63 19.81 -3.27
N ALA A 131 5.90 20.99 -2.73
CA ALA A 131 6.07 21.19 -1.29
C ALA A 131 4.73 21.20 -0.55
N GLN A 132 3.71 21.81 -1.14
CA GLN A 132 2.36 21.88 -0.57
C GLN A 132 1.75 20.49 -0.43
N TRP A 133 1.80 19.70 -1.49
CA TRP A 133 1.13 18.39 -1.57
C TRP A 133 2.06 17.21 -1.28
N ASN A 134 3.38 17.40 -1.24
CA ASN A 134 4.39 16.35 -1.03
C ASN A 134 4.29 15.17 -2.03
N HIS A 135 4.02 15.50 -3.28
CA HIS A 135 3.99 14.57 -4.42
C HIS A 135 4.75 15.16 -5.60
N PRO A 136 5.31 14.34 -6.51
CA PRO A 136 5.89 14.82 -7.75
C PRO A 136 4.88 15.62 -8.58
N ARG A 137 5.37 16.61 -9.34
CA ARG A 137 4.51 17.49 -10.13
C ARG A 137 3.61 16.72 -11.10
N TRP A 138 4.15 15.74 -11.83
CA TRP A 138 3.39 14.92 -12.77
C TRP A 138 2.23 14.18 -12.09
N TRP A 139 2.43 13.70 -10.86
CA TRP A 139 1.41 13.00 -10.07
C TRP A 139 0.25 13.92 -9.67
N ILE A 140 0.59 15.13 -9.20
CA ILE A 140 -0.41 16.15 -8.84
C ILE A 140 -1.24 16.54 -10.07
N GLU A 141 -0.59 16.82 -11.20
CA GLU A 141 -1.23 17.21 -12.45
C GLU A 141 -2.11 16.08 -13.01
N ARG A 142 -1.66 14.83 -12.89
CA ARG A 142 -2.39 13.64 -13.28
C ARG A 142 -3.66 13.46 -12.46
N LEU A 143 -3.57 13.43 -11.14
CA LEU A 143 -4.73 13.32 -10.26
C LEU A 143 -5.72 14.45 -10.47
N ARG A 144 -5.22 15.68 -10.67
CA ARG A 144 -6.09 16.84 -10.96
C ARG A 144 -6.89 16.67 -12.25
N ARG A 145 -6.31 16.04 -13.27
CA ARG A 145 -6.98 15.76 -14.54
C ARG A 145 -7.99 14.62 -14.43
N GLU A 146 -7.62 13.53 -13.74
CA GLU A 146 -8.42 12.31 -13.65
C GLU A 146 -9.50 12.37 -12.57
N HIS A 147 -9.23 13.05 -11.46
CA HIS A 147 -10.13 13.21 -10.31
C HIS A 147 -10.29 14.68 -9.91
N PRO A 148 -10.88 15.55 -10.78
CA PRO A 148 -10.87 16.99 -10.59
C PRO A 148 -11.56 17.49 -9.32
N ARG A 149 -12.47 16.70 -8.74
CA ARG A 149 -13.19 17.04 -7.50
C ARG A 149 -12.50 16.50 -6.25
N GLU A 150 -11.75 15.41 -6.35
CA GLU A 150 -11.22 14.62 -5.24
C GLU A 150 -9.71 14.73 -5.06
N TRP A 151 -8.95 15.21 -6.06
CA TRP A 151 -7.49 15.16 -6.08
C TRP A 151 -6.82 15.74 -4.83
N GLN A 152 -7.33 16.87 -4.29
CA GLN A 152 -6.78 17.48 -3.08
C GLN A 152 -6.97 16.59 -1.85
N ARG A 153 -8.17 15.98 -1.75
CA ARG A 153 -8.49 15.06 -0.66
C ARG A 153 -7.64 13.80 -0.73
N VAL A 154 -7.39 13.26 -1.93
CA VAL A 154 -6.51 12.10 -2.15
C VAL A 154 -5.09 12.42 -1.71
N LEU A 155 -4.50 13.52 -2.19
CA LEU A 155 -3.15 13.93 -1.82
C LEU A 155 -3.01 14.22 -0.32
N ALA A 156 -4.04 14.79 0.31
CA ALA A 156 -4.07 15.00 1.75
C ALA A 156 -4.12 13.68 2.52
N ALA A 157 -4.97 12.74 2.10
CA ALA A 157 -5.06 11.40 2.70
C ALA A 157 -3.73 10.63 2.60
N ASP A 158 -3.02 10.73 1.47
CA ASP A 158 -1.71 10.12 1.25
C ASP A 158 -0.62 10.63 2.21
N ASN A 159 -0.79 11.83 2.77
CA ASN A 159 0.13 12.40 3.75
C ASN A 159 -0.22 12.04 5.21
N THR A 160 -1.32 11.31 5.45
CA THR A 160 -1.70 10.82 6.77
C THR A 160 -1.05 9.46 7.08
N GLN A 161 -1.05 9.07 8.34
CA GLN A 161 -0.71 7.71 8.74
C GLN A 161 -1.89 6.79 8.40
N ALA A 162 -1.60 5.69 7.70
CA ALA A 162 -2.61 4.69 7.40
C ALA A 162 -3.15 4.03 8.68
N PRO A 163 -4.46 3.75 8.75
CA PRO A 163 -5.05 3.03 9.87
C PRO A 163 -4.55 1.58 9.89
N MET A 164 -4.51 1.01 11.08
CA MET A 164 -4.26 -0.42 11.24
C MET A 164 -5.59 -1.15 11.24
N THR A 165 -5.93 -1.77 10.12
CA THR A 165 -7.15 -2.55 9.96
C THR A 165 -6.80 -4.03 9.94
N LEU A 166 -7.52 -4.81 10.74
CA LEU A 166 -7.39 -6.25 10.89
C LEU A 166 -8.54 -6.92 10.16
N ARG A 167 -8.28 -7.97 9.41
CA ARG A 167 -9.29 -8.91 8.91
C ARG A 167 -9.33 -10.09 9.84
N VAL A 168 -10.47 -10.32 10.46
CA VAL A 168 -10.70 -11.44 11.37
C VAL A 168 -10.84 -12.73 10.57
N ASN A 169 -10.09 -13.78 10.97
CA ASN A 169 -10.18 -15.09 10.38
C ASN A 169 -11.47 -15.81 10.89
N ARG A 170 -12.50 -15.77 10.06
CA ARG A 170 -13.83 -16.31 10.39
C ARG A 170 -13.86 -17.84 10.54
N ARG A 171 -12.78 -18.54 10.20
CA ARG A 171 -12.62 -19.96 10.49
C ARG A 171 -12.20 -20.25 11.93
N LYS A 172 -11.64 -19.24 12.62
CA LYS A 172 -11.11 -19.39 13.98
C LYS A 172 -11.94 -18.63 15.01
N THR A 173 -12.43 -17.45 14.67
CA THR A 173 -13.19 -16.59 15.58
C THR A 173 -14.17 -15.72 14.80
N ASP A 174 -15.00 -14.96 15.49
CA ASP A 174 -15.89 -13.96 14.90
C ASP A 174 -15.47 -12.54 15.32
N VAL A 175 -15.97 -11.53 14.59
CA VAL A 175 -15.63 -10.11 14.81
C VAL A 175 -15.96 -9.64 16.22
N ALA A 176 -17.10 -10.09 16.80
CA ALA A 176 -17.53 -9.67 18.11
C ALA A 176 -16.66 -10.28 19.22
N SER A 177 -16.33 -11.57 19.10
CA SER A 177 -15.47 -12.28 20.04
C SER A 177 -14.04 -11.75 20.01
N PHE A 178 -13.48 -11.54 18.80
CA PHE A 178 -12.14 -11.00 18.65
C PHE A 178 -12.05 -9.55 19.14
N ARG A 179 -13.10 -8.72 18.92
CA ARG A 179 -13.16 -7.38 19.50
C ARG A 179 -13.12 -7.40 21.03
N ARG A 180 -13.86 -8.31 21.67
CA ARG A 180 -13.79 -8.48 23.14
C ARG A 180 -12.39 -8.88 23.62
N ALA A 181 -11.68 -9.75 22.87
CA ALA A 181 -10.30 -10.11 23.19
C ALA A 181 -9.36 -8.90 23.09
N LEU A 182 -9.51 -8.06 22.08
CA LEU A 182 -8.77 -6.80 21.98
C LEU A 182 -9.09 -5.85 23.14
N GLU A 183 -10.38 -5.66 23.47
CA GLU A 183 -10.82 -4.81 24.59
C GLU A 183 -10.23 -5.29 25.93
N ALA A 184 -10.19 -6.60 26.19
CA ALA A 184 -9.55 -7.19 27.36
C ALA A 184 -8.03 -6.93 27.42
N ALA A 185 -7.39 -6.73 26.26
CA ALA A 185 -5.99 -6.32 26.15
C ALA A 185 -5.81 -4.78 26.13
N ASN A 186 -6.85 -4.00 26.47
CA ASN A 186 -6.88 -2.53 26.40
C ASN A 186 -6.62 -1.96 25.00
N LEU A 187 -7.08 -2.65 23.96
CA LEU A 187 -6.98 -2.26 22.57
C LEU A 187 -8.38 -1.97 22.02
N LEU A 188 -8.66 -0.70 21.71
CA LEU A 188 -9.94 -0.32 21.15
C LEU A 188 -9.95 -0.49 19.65
N ALA A 189 -11.02 -1.11 19.12
CA ALA A 189 -11.24 -1.33 17.71
C ALA A 189 -12.69 -1.08 17.30
N VAL A 190 -12.86 -0.56 16.08
CA VAL A 190 -14.16 -0.28 15.47
C VAL A 190 -14.39 -1.30 14.34
N PRO A 191 -15.57 -1.96 14.29
CA PRO A 191 -15.91 -2.84 13.18
C PRO A 191 -15.91 -2.12 11.83
N VAL A 192 -15.41 -2.79 10.79
CA VAL A 192 -15.33 -2.30 9.41
C VAL A 192 -15.70 -3.44 8.46
N GLY A 193 -16.75 -3.25 7.67
CA GLY A 193 -17.25 -4.29 6.77
C GLY A 193 -17.65 -5.58 7.52
N ALA A 194 -17.72 -6.67 6.79
CA ALA A 194 -18.19 -7.95 7.34
C ALA A 194 -17.17 -8.68 8.23
N SER A 195 -15.88 -8.41 8.08
CA SER A 195 -14.81 -9.19 8.74
C SER A 195 -13.70 -8.32 9.32
N GLY A 196 -13.82 -7.00 9.25
CA GLY A 196 -12.77 -6.07 9.64
C GLY A 196 -12.92 -5.48 11.04
N LEU A 197 -11.79 -5.17 11.65
CA LEU A 197 -11.67 -4.35 12.84
C LEU A 197 -10.56 -3.32 12.62
N GLN A 198 -10.88 -2.03 12.73
CA GLN A 198 -9.89 -0.95 12.66
C GLN A 198 -9.48 -0.54 14.06
N LEU A 199 -8.19 -0.66 14.38
CA LEU A 199 -7.65 -0.22 15.65
C LEU A 199 -7.66 1.31 15.74
N THR A 200 -8.02 1.85 16.90
CA THR A 200 -7.94 3.31 17.16
C THR A 200 -6.50 3.80 17.26
N ARG A 201 -5.58 2.91 17.59
CA ARG A 201 -4.12 3.18 17.62
C ARG A 201 -3.37 1.95 17.09
N ALA A 202 -2.50 2.18 16.12
CA ALA A 202 -1.62 1.13 15.62
C ALA A 202 -0.67 0.61 16.72
N ARG A 203 -0.41 -0.71 16.69
CA ARG A 203 0.51 -1.41 17.60
C ARG A 203 1.39 -2.37 16.80
N PRO A 204 2.57 -2.73 17.29
CA PRO A 204 3.33 -3.83 16.73
C PRO A 204 2.47 -5.09 16.67
N ILE A 205 2.45 -5.76 15.53
CA ILE A 205 1.55 -6.90 15.29
C ILE A 205 1.75 -8.04 16.30
N GLN A 206 2.99 -8.20 16.77
CA GLN A 206 3.36 -9.22 17.76
C GLN A 206 2.78 -8.94 19.16
N GLN A 207 2.30 -7.73 19.41
CA GLN A 207 1.66 -7.35 20.67
C GLN A 207 0.14 -7.52 20.63
N LEU A 208 -0.42 -7.88 19.47
CA LEU A 208 -1.85 -8.12 19.32
C LEU A 208 -2.17 -9.58 19.69
N PRO A 209 -3.18 -9.83 20.54
CA PRO A 209 -3.63 -11.21 20.85
C PRO A 209 -4.10 -11.89 19.57
N GLY A 210 -3.91 -13.21 19.46
CA GLY A 210 -4.41 -14.03 18.36
C GLY A 210 -3.57 -13.97 17.07
N PHE A 211 -2.43 -13.27 17.04
CA PHE A 211 -1.61 -13.22 15.82
C PHE A 211 -0.96 -14.56 15.50
N LEU A 212 -0.30 -15.17 16.48
CA LEU A 212 0.36 -16.47 16.29
C LEU A 212 -0.66 -17.59 16.07
N GLU A 213 -1.80 -17.47 16.68
CA GLU A 213 -2.94 -18.39 16.55
C GLU A 213 -3.67 -18.23 15.20
N GLY A 214 -3.29 -17.23 14.39
CA GLY A 214 -3.88 -16.98 13.07
C GLY A 214 -5.32 -16.49 13.12
N GLU A 215 -5.75 -15.83 14.20
CA GLU A 215 -7.11 -15.29 14.35
C GLU A 215 -7.37 -14.07 13.50
N PHE A 216 -6.32 -13.42 12.96
CA PHE A 216 -6.46 -12.28 12.09
C PHE A 216 -5.27 -12.11 11.12
N SER A 217 -5.49 -11.26 10.11
CA SER A 217 -4.46 -10.71 9.22
C SER A 217 -4.57 -9.19 9.21
N VAL A 218 -3.43 -8.49 9.00
CA VAL A 218 -3.47 -7.05 8.72
C VAL A 218 -3.83 -6.86 7.25
N GLN A 219 -4.96 -6.22 6.99
CA GLN A 219 -5.42 -5.93 5.63
C GLN A 219 -6.30 -4.68 5.64
N ASP A 220 -6.07 -3.78 4.68
CA ASP A 220 -6.88 -2.58 4.52
C ASP A 220 -8.36 -2.89 4.26
N ALA A 221 -9.26 -1.99 4.70
CA ALA A 221 -10.69 -2.17 4.57
C ALA A 221 -11.13 -2.33 3.11
N ALA A 222 -10.54 -1.54 2.17
CA ALA A 222 -10.85 -1.67 0.75
C ALA A 222 -10.31 -2.99 0.18
N ALA A 223 -9.14 -3.46 0.63
CA ALA A 223 -8.57 -4.74 0.19
C ALA A 223 -9.42 -5.96 0.62
N GLN A 224 -10.21 -5.83 1.70
CA GLN A 224 -11.11 -6.88 2.17
C GLN A 224 -12.33 -7.09 1.27
N LEU A 225 -12.57 -6.25 0.28
CA LEU A 225 -13.68 -6.43 -0.66
C LEU A 225 -13.43 -7.54 -1.70
N ALA A 226 -12.18 -7.94 -1.94
CA ALA A 226 -11.83 -8.84 -3.03
C ALA A 226 -12.53 -10.22 -2.94
N ALA A 227 -12.47 -10.90 -1.80
CA ALA A 227 -13.05 -12.23 -1.66
C ALA A 227 -14.59 -12.22 -1.73
N PRO A 228 -15.31 -11.34 -1.00
CA PRO A 228 -16.77 -11.26 -1.14
C PRO A 228 -17.20 -10.89 -2.58
N LEU A 229 -16.57 -9.90 -3.22
CA LEU A 229 -16.92 -9.52 -4.60
C LEU A 229 -16.79 -10.70 -5.58
N LEU A 230 -15.73 -11.49 -5.46
CA LEU A 230 -15.50 -12.61 -6.38
C LEU A 230 -16.44 -13.78 -6.10
N LEU A 231 -16.65 -14.15 -4.84
CA LEU A 231 -17.27 -15.43 -4.46
C LEU A 231 -18.74 -15.34 -4.11
N ASP A 232 -19.24 -14.15 -3.68
CA ASP A 232 -20.62 -14.03 -3.24
C ASP A 232 -21.60 -14.29 -4.40
N GLY A 233 -22.56 -15.20 -4.15
CA GLY A 233 -23.53 -15.63 -5.17
C GLY A 233 -22.95 -16.47 -6.32
N LEU A 234 -21.65 -16.80 -6.33
CA LEU A 234 -21.09 -17.75 -7.29
C LEU A 234 -21.50 -19.18 -6.92
N ARG A 235 -22.01 -19.94 -7.91
CA ARG A 235 -22.52 -21.30 -7.68
C ARG A 235 -21.58 -22.35 -8.26
N ALA A 236 -21.32 -23.41 -7.48
CA ALA A 236 -20.68 -24.60 -7.97
C ALA A 236 -21.58 -25.31 -9.04
N ARG A 237 -20.96 -25.92 -10.03
CA ARG A 237 -21.69 -26.70 -11.07
C ARG A 237 -21.96 -28.16 -10.71
N GLY A 238 -21.47 -28.61 -9.55
CA GLY A 238 -21.57 -30.02 -9.15
C GLY A 238 -21.08 -30.24 -7.73
N PRO A 239 -20.84 -31.47 -7.32
CA PRO A 239 -20.41 -31.82 -5.98
C PRO A 239 -18.93 -31.50 -5.68
N SER A 240 -18.13 -31.23 -6.72
CA SER A 240 -16.71 -30.92 -6.56
C SER A 240 -16.50 -29.47 -6.09
N PRO A 241 -15.44 -29.20 -5.34
CA PRO A 241 -15.05 -27.83 -4.98
C PRO A 241 -14.90 -26.93 -6.20
N MET A 242 -15.28 -25.66 -6.08
CA MET A 242 -15.03 -24.67 -7.13
C MET A 242 -13.53 -24.41 -7.27
N ARG A 243 -13.03 -24.37 -8.49
CA ARG A 243 -11.64 -24.06 -8.80
C ARG A 243 -11.44 -22.56 -8.87
N VAL A 244 -10.61 -22.02 -8.01
CA VAL A 244 -10.31 -20.59 -7.90
C VAL A 244 -8.83 -20.36 -8.17
N LEU A 245 -8.51 -19.39 -9.00
CA LEU A 245 -7.15 -18.92 -9.26
C LEU A 245 -6.93 -17.55 -8.60
N ASP A 246 -5.84 -17.39 -7.84
CA ASP A 246 -5.28 -16.11 -7.45
C ASP A 246 -4.01 -15.90 -8.29
N ALA A 247 -4.08 -15.03 -9.30
CA ALA A 247 -3.12 -14.97 -10.38
C ALA A 247 -1.84 -14.17 -10.09
N CYS A 248 -1.83 -13.30 -9.04
CA CYS A 248 -0.68 -12.54 -8.58
C CYS A 248 -0.69 -12.51 -7.04
N ALA A 249 -0.48 -13.68 -6.44
CA ALA A 249 -0.95 -13.98 -5.09
C ALA A 249 -0.12 -13.38 -3.95
N ALA A 250 1.19 -13.11 -4.15
CA ALA A 250 2.05 -12.67 -3.04
C ALA A 250 1.66 -11.31 -2.46
N PRO A 251 1.65 -11.20 -1.15
CA PRO A 251 2.15 -12.14 -0.12
C PRO A 251 1.12 -13.16 0.43
N GLY A 252 0.01 -13.43 -0.28
CA GLY A 252 -0.99 -14.43 0.11
C GLY A 252 -2.18 -13.91 0.91
N GLY A 253 -2.27 -12.60 1.11
CA GLY A 253 -3.35 -12.01 1.93
C GLY A 253 -4.74 -12.16 1.32
N LYS A 254 -4.87 -12.05 -0.02
CA LYS A 254 -6.12 -12.27 -0.75
C LYS A 254 -6.41 -13.76 -0.93
N THR A 255 -5.39 -14.59 -1.20
CA THR A 255 -5.47 -16.05 -1.21
C THR A 255 -6.09 -16.59 0.09
N ALA A 256 -5.52 -16.17 1.23
CA ALA A 256 -6.04 -16.54 2.55
C ALA A 256 -7.48 -16.07 2.74
N HIS A 257 -7.81 -14.84 2.31
CA HIS A 257 -9.16 -14.30 2.45
C HIS A 257 -10.20 -15.10 1.64
N LEU A 258 -9.86 -15.53 0.41
CA LEU A 258 -10.72 -16.43 -0.38
C LEU A 258 -11.04 -17.72 0.40
N LEU A 259 -10.02 -18.34 0.98
CA LEU A 259 -10.14 -19.56 1.76
C LEU A 259 -10.91 -19.35 3.08
N GLU A 260 -10.71 -18.22 3.77
CA GLU A 260 -11.43 -17.87 4.99
C GLU A 260 -12.90 -17.52 4.75
N PHE A 261 -13.20 -16.91 3.59
CA PHE A 261 -14.55 -16.48 3.22
C PHE A 261 -15.43 -17.65 2.80
N ALA A 262 -14.90 -18.56 1.99
CA ALA A 262 -15.64 -19.73 1.52
C ALA A 262 -15.84 -20.78 2.62
N PRO A 263 -16.97 -21.51 2.63
CA PRO A 263 -17.14 -22.68 3.49
C PRO A 263 -15.98 -23.67 3.34
N PRO A 264 -15.59 -24.41 4.38
CA PRO A 264 -14.55 -25.44 4.28
C PRO A 264 -14.85 -26.45 3.18
N GLY A 265 -13.87 -26.69 2.30
CA GLY A 265 -14.00 -27.64 1.20
C GLY A 265 -14.84 -27.15 -0.01
N ALA A 266 -15.40 -25.93 0.03
CA ALA A 266 -16.19 -25.40 -1.07
C ALA A 266 -15.35 -24.89 -2.26
N ILE A 267 -14.09 -24.54 -2.01
CA ILE A 267 -13.16 -24.05 -3.05
C ILE A 267 -11.80 -24.73 -2.94
N GLU A 268 -11.15 -24.89 -4.09
CA GLU A 268 -9.73 -25.23 -4.23
C GLU A 268 -9.02 -24.03 -4.86
N VAL A 269 -8.04 -23.46 -4.16
CA VAL A 269 -7.31 -22.27 -4.63
C VAL A 269 -5.95 -22.67 -5.18
N THR A 270 -5.67 -22.23 -6.40
CA THR A 270 -4.33 -22.18 -6.97
C THR A 270 -3.83 -20.74 -6.86
N ALA A 271 -2.68 -20.54 -6.21
CA ALA A 271 -2.03 -19.24 -6.02
C ALA A 271 -0.78 -19.16 -6.89
N LEU A 272 -0.76 -18.26 -7.87
CA LEU A 272 0.40 -18.03 -8.73
C LEU A 272 1.21 -16.83 -8.24
N GLU A 273 2.52 -16.97 -8.27
CA GLU A 273 3.48 -15.89 -8.09
C GLU A 273 4.69 -16.12 -8.97
N VAL A 274 5.12 -15.11 -9.72
CA VAL A 274 6.28 -15.22 -10.63
C VAL A 274 7.62 -15.24 -9.87
N ASP A 275 7.67 -14.60 -8.71
CA ASP A 275 8.88 -14.49 -7.89
C ASP A 275 8.89 -15.58 -6.81
N ALA A 276 9.90 -16.49 -6.90
CA ALA A 276 10.06 -17.59 -5.97
C ALA A 276 10.35 -17.16 -4.51
N LEU A 277 10.94 -15.97 -4.28
CA LEU A 277 11.16 -15.47 -2.92
C LEU A 277 9.86 -14.92 -2.33
N ARG A 278 9.05 -14.27 -3.16
CA ARG A 278 7.75 -13.77 -2.74
C ARG A 278 6.74 -14.90 -2.51
N SER A 279 6.83 -16.00 -3.27
CA SER A 279 5.95 -17.17 -3.10
C SER A 279 6.08 -17.81 -1.72
N ARG A 280 7.28 -17.82 -1.12
CA ARG A 280 7.50 -18.32 0.25
C ARG A 280 6.65 -17.59 1.29
N ARG A 281 6.42 -16.29 1.10
CA ARG A 281 5.56 -15.49 1.99
C ARG A 281 4.09 -15.94 1.92
N ILE A 282 3.66 -16.50 0.78
CA ILE A 282 2.32 -17.10 0.66
C ILE A 282 2.24 -18.31 1.58
N ASP A 283 3.19 -19.23 1.49
CA ASP A 283 3.22 -20.45 2.30
C ASP A 283 3.28 -20.13 3.80
N GLU A 284 4.13 -19.18 4.21
CA GLU A 284 4.25 -18.71 5.60
C GLU A 284 2.91 -18.16 6.13
N ASN A 285 2.23 -17.32 5.34
CA ASN A 285 0.95 -16.75 5.74
C ASN A 285 -0.17 -17.80 5.79
N LEU A 286 -0.25 -18.69 4.81
CA LEU A 286 -1.25 -19.76 4.78
C LEU A 286 -1.05 -20.73 5.95
N SER A 287 0.20 -21.10 6.24
CA SER A 287 0.56 -21.97 7.37
C SER A 287 0.12 -21.35 8.71
N ARG A 288 0.44 -20.06 8.97
CA ARG A 288 0.02 -19.36 10.19
C ARG A 288 -1.50 -19.32 10.35
N LEU A 289 -2.23 -19.16 9.26
CA LEU A 289 -3.70 -19.06 9.24
C LEU A 289 -4.38 -20.43 9.21
N GLU A 290 -3.61 -21.54 9.11
CA GLU A 290 -4.09 -22.92 9.00
C GLU A 290 -5.05 -23.13 7.82
N VAL A 291 -4.75 -22.52 6.69
CA VAL A 291 -5.43 -22.72 5.43
C VAL A 291 -4.44 -23.18 4.37
N SER A 292 -4.92 -23.85 3.31
CA SER A 292 -4.04 -24.39 2.27
C SER A 292 -4.50 -24.02 0.87
N ALA A 293 -3.53 -23.73 0.01
CA ALA A 293 -3.69 -23.54 -1.43
C ALA A 293 -2.57 -24.25 -2.18
N LYS A 294 -2.77 -24.51 -3.46
CA LYS A 294 -1.71 -24.96 -4.36
C LYS A 294 -0.89 -23.76 -4.78
N VAL A 295 0.30 -23.55 -4.19
CA VAL A 295 1.20 -22.47 -4.58
C VAL A 295 2.06 -22.89 -5.76
N VAL A 296 2.09 -22.08 -6.82
CA VAL A 296 2.82 -22.35 -8.05
C VAL A 296 3.66 -21.14 -8.43
N VAL A 297 4.96 -21.35 -8.60
CA VAL A 297 5.88 -20.31 -9.10
C VAL A 297 5.83 -20.33 -10.62
N ALA A 298 5.08 -19.39 -11.21
CA ALA A 298 4.90 -19.31 -12.65
C ALA A 298 4.43 -17.91 -13.08
N ASP A 299 4.65 -17.60 -14.35
CA ASP A 299 4.15 -16.39 -15.00
C ASP A 299 2.69 -16.58 -15.42
N ALA A 300 1.78 -15.83 -14.80
CA ALA A 300 0.35 -15.87 -15.09
C ALA A 300 0.00 -15.57 -16.57
N SER A 301 0.85 -14.79 -17.26
CA SER A 301 0.69 -14.49 -18.69
C SER A 301 1.01 -15.67 -19.62
N ARG A 302 1.53 -16.78 -19.09
CA ARG A 302 1.92 -17.97 -19.85
C ARG A 302 1.20 -19.24 -19.41
N PRO A 303 -0.13 -19.34 -19.58
CA PRO A 303 -0.92 -20.47 -19.09
C PRO A 303 -0.43 -21.86 -19.54
N ALA A 304 0.13 -21.99 -20.73
CA ALA A 304 0.67 -23.24 -21.25
C ALA A 304 1.77 -23.87 -20.36
N GLN A 305 2.39 -23.10 -19.44
CA GLN A 305 3.46 -23.59 -18.57
C GLN A 305 2.95 -24.16 -17.23
N TRP A 306 1.72 -23.84 -16.82
CA TRP A 306 1.22 -24.16 -15.46
C TRP A 306 -0.23 -24.63 -15.42
N TRP A 307 -1.04 -24.32 -16.43
CA TRP A 307 -2.46 -24.67 -16.45
C TRP A 307 -2.66 -26.12 -16.92
N ASP A 308 -3.56 -26.84 -16.27
CA ASP A 308 -3.90 -28.24 -16.56
C ASP A 308 -4.98 -28.43 -17.63
N GLY A 309 -5.45 -27.35 -18.25
CA GLY A 309 -6.51 -27.39 -19.27
C GLY A 309 -7.93 -27.37 -18.71
N VAL A 310 -8.13 -27.47 -17.41
CA VAL A 310 -9.46 -27.41 -16.78
C VAL A 310 -9.80 -25.99 -16.38
N PRO A 311 -10.92 -25.41 -16.89
CA PRO A 311 -11.29 -24.02 -16.59
C PRO A 311 -11.54 -23.76 -15.12
N PHE A 312 -11.32 -22.50 -14.70
CA PHE A 312 -11.60 -22.02 -13.35
C PHE A 312 -13.03 -21.48 -13.23
N ASP A 313 -13.64 -21.68 -12.07
CA ASP A 313 -14.92 -21.09 -11.71
C ASP A 313 -14.78 -19.59 -11.42
N ALA A 314 -13.65 -19.22 -10.79
CA ALA A 314 -13.32 -17.84 -10.46
C ALA A 314 -11.82 -17.56 -10.60
N ILE A 315 -11.50 -16.38 -11.08
CA ILE A 315 -10.12 -15.86 -11.14
C ILE A 315 -10.06 -14.52 -10.41
N LEU A 316 -9.16 -14.41 -9.46
CA LEU A 316 -8.73 -13.13 -8.88
C LEU A 316 -7.46 -12.68 -9.61
N LEU A 317 -7.51 -11.54 -10.24
CA LEU A 317 -6.33 -10.85 -10.79
C LEU A 317 -6.07 -9.58 -9.97
N ASP A 318 -5.28 -9.72 -8.90
CA ASP A 318 -4.70 -8.57 -8.16
C ASP A 318 -3.46 -8.10 -8.91
N ALA A 319 -3.69 -7.31 -9.96
CA ALA A 319 -2.69 -7.05 -10.98
C ALA A 319 -1.54 -6.17 -10.46
N PRO A 320 -0.28 -6.43 -10.89
CA PRO A 320 0.83 -5.53 -10.62
C PRO A 320 0.51 -4.14 -11.14
N CYS A 321 0.72 -3.11 -10.30
CA CYS A 321 0.33 -1.73 -10.59
C CYS A 321 1.31 -0.73 -9.98
N THR A 322 1.08 0.56 -10.18
CA THR A 322 1.89 1.62 -9.59
C THR A 322 1.83 1.67 -8.08
N ALA A 323 0.85 1.04 -7.45
CA ALA A 323 0.55 1.10 -6.01
C ALA A 323 0.22 2.54 -5.54
N SER A 324 -0.33 3.35 -6.44
CA SER A 324 -0.65 4.76 -6.17
C SER A 324 -1.77 4.97 -5.15
N GLY A 325 -2.59 3.97 -4.90
CA GLY A 325 -3.67 4.02 -3.90
C GLY A 325 -3.22 3.71 -2.47
N ILE A 326 -2.02 3.14 -2.29
CA ILE A 326 -1.50 2.74 -0.96
C ILE A 326 -0.27 3.54 -0.53
N VAL A 327 -0.06 4.72 -1.10
CA VAL A 327 1.09 5.59 -0.88
C VAL A 327 1.26 5.97 0.59
N ARG A 328 0.19 6.12 1.35
CA ARG A 328 0.29 6.43 2.79
C ARG A 328 0.92 5.29 3.61
N ARG A 329 0.88 4.02 3.10
CA ARG A 329 1.58 2.86 3.69
C ARG A 329 3.00 2.72 3.16
N HIS A 330 3.21 3.10 1.90
CA HIS A 330 4.47 3.03 1.18
C HIS A 330 4.83 4.40 0.61
N PRO A 331 5.21 5.38 1.45
CA PRO A 331 5.41 6.77 1.02
C PRO A 331 6.61 6.95 0.08
N ASP A 332 7.49 5.97 -0.04
CA ASP A 332 8.57 5.91 -1.03
C ASP A 332 8.05 5.77 -2.47
N VAL A 333 6.93 5.10 -2.66
CA VAL A 333 6.34 4.83 -3.99
C VAL A 333 6.18 6.12 -4.79
N ARG A 334 5.65 7.20 -4.20
CA ARG A 334 5.45 8.48 -4.89
C ARG A 334 6.74 9.09 -5.43
N TRP A 335 7.88 8.81 -4.80
CA TRP A 335 9.19 9.35 -5.18
C TRP A 335 9.97 8.44 -6.13
N LEU A 336 9.63 7.15 -6.15
CA LEU A 336 10.26 6.14 -7.01
C LEU A 336 9.56 6.00 -8.35
N ARG A 337 8.23 6.16 -8.40
CA ARG A 337 7.45 6.02 -9.63
C ARG A 337 7.67 7.19 -10.59
N ARG A 338 7.64 6.86 -11.88
CA ARG A 338 7.66 7.80 -13.01
C ARG A 338 6.32 7.73 -13.72
N GLU A 339 5.96 8.77 -14.45
CA GLU A 339 4.72 8.78 -15.22
C GLU A 339 4.67 7.65 -16.27
N SER A 340 5.81 7.32 -16.89
CA SER A 340 5.94 6.22 -17.85
C SER A 340 5.68 4.83 -17.26
N ASP A 341 5.80 4.65 -15.95
CA ASP A 341 5.54 3.35 -15.31
C ASP A 341 4.05 2.99 -15.39
N ILE A 342 3.15 3.98 -15.47
CA ILE A 342 1.72 3.76 -15.59
C ILE A 342 1.41 3.02 -16.90
N GLU A 343 1.92 3.52 -18.02
CA GLU A 343 1.70 2.92 -19.34
C GLU A 343 2.29 1.49 -19.41
N GLN A 344 3.50 1.30 -18.91
CA GLN A 344 4.16 0.00 -18.90
C GLN A 344 3.37 -1.04 -18.08
N LEU A 345 2.89 -0.66 -16.89
CA LEU A 345 2.09 -1.54 -16.05
C LEU A 345 0.70 -1.78 -16.63
N ALA A 346 0.09 -0.78 -17.25
CA ALA A 346 -1.18 -0.92 -17.94
C ALA A 346 -1.10 -1.94 -19.11
N LEU A 347 -0.02 -1.94 -19.89
CA LEU A 347 0.24 -2.95 -20.91
C LEU A 347 0.40 -4.36 -20.31
N GLN A 348 1.10 -4.49 -19.19
CA GLN A 348 1.23 -5.76 -18.49
C GLN A 348 -0.13 -6.27 -17.96
N GLN A 349 -0.94 -5.38 -17.42
CA GLN A 349 -2.29 -5.68 -16.95
C GLN A 349 -3.19 -6.16 -18.09
N ALA A 350 -3.13 -5.51 -19.25
CA ALA A 350 -3.86 -5.92 -20.45
C ALA A 350 -3.45 -7.34 -20.92
N MET A 351 -2.16 -7.64 -20.92
CA MET A 351 -1.66 -8.98 -21.26
C MET A 351 -2.17 -10.04 -20.27
N LEU A 352 -2.14 -9.74 -18.98
CA LEU A 352 -2.65 -10.66 -17.94
C LEU A 352 -4.16 -10.92 -18.12
N LEU A 353 -4.96 -9.88 -18.32
CA LEU A 353 -6.40 -10.01 -18.60
C LEU A 353 -6.65 -10.91 -19.82
N ALA A 354 -5.96 -10.62 -20.94
CA ALA A 354 -6.10 -11.40 -22.17
C ALA A 354 -5.68 -12.87 -22.02
N SER A 355 -4.62 -13.13 -21.23
CA SER A 355 -4.12 -14.49 -21.00
C SER A 355 -4.99 -15.31 -20.06
N LEU A 356 -5.62 -14.66 -19.06
CA LEU A 356 -6.41 -15.33 -18.03
C LEU A 356 -7.89 -15.48 -18.39
N TRP A 357 -8.46 -14.59 -19.21
CA TRP A 357 -9.86 -14.64 -19.59
C TRP A 357 -10.30 -15.96 -20.23
N PRO A 358 -9.53 -16.56 -21.17
CA PRO A 358 -9.87 -17.86 -21.75
C PRO A 358 -9.99 -19.00 -20.73
N LEU A 359 -9.31 -18.87 -19.58
CA LEU A 359 -9.29 -19.89 -18.52
C LEU A 359 -10.54 -19.86 -17.64
N VAL A 360 -11.33 -18.79 -17.70
CA VAL A 360 -12.62 -18.70 -17.00
C VAL A 360 -13.65 -19.54 -17.74
N ARG A 361 -14.40 -20.38 -17.03
CA ARG A 361 -15.51 -21.12 -17.64
C ARG A 361 -16.69 -20.20 -17.99
N PRO A 362 -17.59 -20.59 -18.92
CA PRO A 362 -18.88 -19.92 -19.11
C PRO A 362 -19.69 -19.89 -17.80
N GLY A 363 -20.23 -18.71 -17.44
CA GLY A 363 -20.86 -18.41 -16.14
C GLY A 363 -19.89 -18.35 -14.97
N GLY A 364 -18.58 -18.38 -15.22
CA GLY A 364 -17.53 -18.11 -14.22
C GLY A 364 -17.22 -16.62 -14.14
N ARG A 365 -16.36 -16.23 -13.18
CA ARG A 365 -16.06 -14.83 -12.89
C ARG A 365 -14.56 -14.53 -12.91
N LEU A 366 -14.19 -13.33 -13.31
CA LEU A 366 -12.88 -12.76 -13.10
C LEU A 366 -13.03 -11.44 -12.34
N LEU A 367 -12.40 -11.33 -11.19
CA LEU A 367 -12.27 -10.06 -10.48
C LEU A 367 -10.91 -9.46 -10.81
N TYR A 368 -10.93 -8.36 -11.55
CA TYR A 368 -9.77 -7.53 -11.75
C TYR A 368 -9.70 -6.49 -10.64
N CYS A 369 -8.53 -6.36 -10.00
CA CYS A 369 -8.29 -5.31 -9.04
C CYS A 369 -6.85 -4.78 -9.08
N THR A 370 -6.68 -3.53 -8.71
CA THR A 370 -5.39 -2.86 -8.51
C THR A 370 -5.45 -1.98 -7.27
N CYS A 371 -4.32 -1.75 -6.62
CA CYS A 371 -4.18 -0.72 -5.60
C CYS A 371 -3.71 0.61 -6.24
N SER A 372 -4.35 1.00 -7.35
CA SER A 372 -4.06 2.23 -8.10
C SER A 372 -5.25 3.17 -8.10
N VAL A 373 -4.95 4.47 -8.13
CA VAL A 373 -5.93 5.54 -8.34
C VAL A 373 -5.93 6.06 -9.78
N PHE A 374 -5.00 5.61 -10.63
CA PHE A 374 -4.91 6.06 -12.01
C PHE A 374 -5.89 5.33 -12.92
N MET A 375 -6.56 6.09 -13.80
CA MET A 375 -7.63 5.58 -14.66
C MET A 375 -7.14 4.50 -15.64
N GLU A 376 -5.88 4.61 -16.12
CA GLU A 376 -5.29 3.62 -17.04
C GLU A 376 -5.10 2.25 -16.40
N GLU A 377 -4.86 2.18 -15.09
CA GLU A 377 -4.72 0.93 -14.34
C GLU A 377 -6.05 0.42 -13.78
N GLY A 378 -7.15 1.08 -14.09
CA GLY A 378 -8.49 0.79 -13.61
C GLY A 378 -9.55 0.84 -14.72
N ALA A 379 -10.36 1.90 -14.75
CA ALA A 379 -11.53 2.00 -15.63
C ALA A 379 -11.17 1.85 -17.11
N HIS A 380 -10.11 2.50 -17.60
CA HIS A 380 -9.70 2.41 -19.00
C HIS A 380 -9.27 0.99 -19.40
N GLN A 381 -8.65 0.21 -18.48
CA GLN A 381 -8.35 -1.20 -18.74
C GLN A 381 -9.60 -2.01 -19.01
N ILE A 382 -10.63 -1.82 -18.19
CA ILE A 382 -11.88 -2.58 -18.31
C ILE A 382 -12.68 -2.14 -19.51
N GLU A 383 -12.73 -0.85 -19.82
CA GLU A 383 -13.37 -0.32 -21.03
C GLU A 383 -12.73 -0.92 -22.29
N ALA A 384 -11.39 -0.91 -22.37
CA ALA A 384 -10.66 -1.49 -23.48
C ALA A 384 -10.86 -3.03 -23.57
N PHE A 385 -10.86 -3.72 -22.42
CA PHE A 385 -11.08 -5.16 -22.36
C PHE A 385 -12.48 -5.54 -22.89
N LEU A 386 -13.53 -4.86 -22.42
CA LEU A 386 -14.92 -5.12 -22.82
C LEU A 386 -15.18 -4.82 -24.30
N ALA A 387 -14.48 -3.82 -24.87
CA ALA A 387 -14.59 -3.51 -26.29
C ALA A 387 -14.11 -4.66 -27.20
N HIS A 388 -13.21 -5.53 -26.71
CA HIS A 388 -12.63 -6.64 -27.49
C HIS A 388 -13.15 -8.03 -27.08
N ASN A 389 -13.88 -8.15 -25.96
CA ASN A 389 -14.36 -9.41 -25.42
C ASN A 389 -15.88 -9.39 -25.25
N THR A 390 -16.60 -9.73 -26.33
CA THR A 390 -18.09 -9.72 -26.39
C THR A 390 -18.73 -10.77 -25.48
N ASP A 391 -17.96 -11.77 -25.05
CA ASP A 391 -18.35 -12.79 -24.09
C ASP A 391 -18.15 -12.38 -22.64
N ALA A 392 -17.72 -11.13 -22.39
CA ALA A 392 -17.53 -10.57 -21.06
C ALA A 392 -18.67 -9.61 -20.69
N ARG A 393 -19.21 -9.78 -19.49
CA ARG A 393 -20.20 -8.88 -18.89
C ARG A 393 -19.68 -8.28 -17.59
N LEU A 394 -19.67 -6.93 -17.48
CA LEU A 394 -19.33 -6.26 -16.25
C LEU A 394 -20.51 -6.39 -15.27
N LEU A 395 -20.23 -6.93 -14.09
CA LEU A 395 -21.17 -7.02 -12.98
C LEU A 395 -21.01 -5.79 -12.05
N PRO A 396 -22.01 -5.49 -11.19
CA PRO A 396 -21.89 -4.43 -10.19
C PRO A 396 -20.63 -4.60 -9.36
N SER A 397 -19.82 -3.57 -9.34
CA SER A 397 -18.54 -3.51 -8.62
C SER A 397 -18.19 -2.06 -8.26
N PRO A 398 -17.34 -1.84 -7.24
CA PRO A 398 -17.06 -0.50 -6.71
C PRO A 398 -16.47 0.49 -7.72
N GLY A 399 -15.72 0.00 -8.75
CA GLY A 399 -14.89 0.87 -9.57
C GLY A 399 -13.71 1.45 -8.78
N HIS A 400 -13.39 2.73 -8.97
CA HIS A 400 -12.34 3.42 -8.23
C HIS A 400 -12.79 3.79 -6.82
N LEU A 401 -12.10 3.25 -5.83
CA LEU A 401 -12.10 3.65 -4.42
C LEU A 401 -10.90 4.54 -4.20
N LEU A 402 -11.12 5.83 -3.96
CA LEU A 402 -10.03 6.77 -3.72
C LEU A 402 -9.62 6.80 -2.24
N PRO A 403 -8.33 6.94 -1.91
CA PRO A 403 -7.87 7.01 -0.53
C PRO A 403 -8.64 8.08 0.26
N GLN A 404 -9.04 7.71 1.46
CA GLN A 404 -9.78 8.62 2.34
C GLN A 404 -9.26 8.52 3.76
N SER A 405 -9.33 9.64 4.48
CA SER A 405 -9.15 9.71 5.92
C SER A 405 -10.31 10.51 6.53
N GLY A 406 -10.99 9.93 7.53
CA GLY A 406 -12.06 10.59 8.29
C GLY A 406 -13.48 10.16 7.95
N VAL A 407 -14.40 10.58 8.81
CA VAL A 407 -15.82 10.24 8.82
C VAL A 407 -16.52 10.84 7.59
N ASN A 408 -17.41 10.14 6.96
CA ASN A 408 -18.20 10.49 5.75
C ASN A 408 -17.62 10.00 4.41
N ALA A 409 -16.71 9.04 4.41
CA ALA A 409 -16.23 8.44 3.19
C ALA A 409 -17.25 7.47 2.59
N ARG A 410 -17.48 7.61 1.29
CA ARG A 410 -18.25 6.64 0.50
C ARG A 410 -17.28 5.64 -0.12
N GLY A 411 -17.63 4.36 -0.18
CA GLY A 411 -16.84 3.41 -0.95
C GLY A 411 -16.74 2.02 -0.34
N VAL A 412 -16.35 1.90 0.92
CA VAL A 412 -16.33 0.61 1.63
C VAL A 412 -17.59 0.50 2.47
N PRO A 413 -18.48 -0.50 2.21
CA PRO A 413 -19.69 -0.70 3.01
C PRO A 413 -19.33 -0.91 4.49
N ASP A 414 -20.22 -0.46 5.37
CA ASP A 414 -20.10 -0.63 6.83
C ASP A 414 -18.76 -0.15 7.41
N ASN A 415 -18.21 0.93 6.84
CA ASN A 415 -17.00 1.59 7.34
C ASN A 415 -17.36 2.93 8.02
N PRO A 416 -17.71 2.93 9.32
CA PRO A 416 -18.16 4.13 10.02
C PRO A 416 -17.06 5.19 10.18
N LEU A 417 -15.79 4.79 10.14
CA LEU A 417 -14.66 5.70 10.20
C LEU A 417 -14.30 6.28 8.83
N GLY A 418 -14.84 5.69 7.75
CA GLY A 418 -14.64 6.14 6.39
C GLY A 418 -13.19 6.08 5.90
N ASP A 419 -12.28 5.44 6.63
CA ASP A 419 -10.84 5.43 6.34
C ASP A 419 -10.45 4.15 5.61
N HIS A 420 -9.90 4.28 4.41
CA HIS A 420 -9.42 3.17 3.58
C HIS A 420 -8.40 3.64 2.54
N ASP A 421 -7.61 2.71 2.03
CA ASP A 421 -6.68 2.96 0.93
C ASP A 421 -7.40 3.03 -0.44
N GLY A 422 -6.68 3.45 -1.46
CA GLY A 422 -7.17 3.48 -2.83
C GLY A 422 -7.07 2.10 -3.50
N PHE A 423 -8.17 1.72 -4.15
CA PHE A 423 -8.27 0.49 -4.95
C PHE A 423 -9.14 0.71 -6.18
N PHE A 424 -9.00 -0.17 -7.15
CA PHE A 424 -9.96 -0.33 -8.24
C PHE A 424 -10.45 -1.77 -8.27
N TYR A 425 -11.75 -1.96 -8.53
CA TYR A 425 -12.38 -3.27 -8.64
C TYR A 425 -13.33 -3.32 -9.84
N ALA A 426 -13.21 -4.36 -10.67
CA ALA A 426 -14.15 -4.70 -11.71
C ALA A 426 -14.41 -6.20 -11.73
N LEU A 427 -15.66 -6.60 -11.53
CA LEU A 427 -16.10 -7.99 -11.56
C LEU A 427 -16.67 -8.30 -12.94
N LEU A 428 -16.04 -9.24 -13.64
CA LEU A 428 -16.43 -9.71 -14.97
C LEU A 428 -17.03 -11.10 -14.87
N GLU A 429 -18.13 -11.32 -15.60
CA GLU A 429 -18.72 -12.65 -15.78
C GLU A 429 -18.58 -13.07 -17.24
N LYS A 430 -18.21 -14.33 -17.47
CA LYS A 430 -18.12 -14.92 -18.80
C LYS A 430 -19.48 -15.46 -19.22
N LEU A 431 -19.98 -15.01 -20.37
CA LEU A 431 -21.28 -15.43 -20.95
C LEU A 431 -21.24 -16.83 -21.52
#